data_bee0b8535ca0064cda94d75968843f6b
#
_entry.id   bee0b8535ca0064cda94d75968843f6b
#
_cell.length_a   1.000
_cell.length_b   1.000
_cell.length_c   1.000
_cell.angle_alpha   90.00
_cell.angle_beta   90.00
_cell.angle_gamma   90.00
#
_symmetry.space_group_name_H-M   'P 1'
#
loop_
_entity.id
_entity.type
_entity.pdbx_description
1 polymer ?
#
loop_
_entity_poly.entity_id
_entity_poly.type
_entity_poly.pdbx_seq_one_letter_code
_entity_poly.pdbx_strand_id
1 'polypeptide(L)'
;SDAQAEAVLWAQGIPIVKSVEPGEGQVKVSGYVRSQVLYVARGEPDWAARASIDDPRFEVVILAPGVRPDDAATAEVTVAHFGAESTGARTLQLTATLAVAAQAVRETVVDAAVAAQATGGSRITVHAENVTLNRLIAARTEHVEVGETLGIPEGNPPCALDARSSGVA
;
A
#
# COMPACT_ATOMS: atom_id res chain seq x y z
N SER A 1 -35.55 -16.22 6.85
CA SER A 1 -34.44 -17.17 6.72
C SER A 1 -33.15 -16.38 6.77
N ASP A 2 -32.50 -16.38 7.93
CA ASP A 2 -31.27 -15.59 8.14
C ASP A 2 -30.12 -16.23 7.35
N ALA A 3 -29.66 -15.53 6.32
CA ALA A 3 -28.50 -15.96 5.56
C ALA A 3 -27.26 -15.94 6.48
N GLN A 4 -26.63 -17.08 6.68
CA GLN A 4 -25.38 -17.22 7.42
C GLN A 4 -24.25 -17.48 6.41
N ALA A 5 -23.09 -16.83 6.60
CA ALA A 5 -21.93 -17.20 5.82
C ALA A 5 -21.44 -18.60 6.27
N GLU A 6 -21.48 -19.59 5.36
CA GLU A 6 -21.08 -20.96 5.64
C GLU A 6 -19.63 -21.20 5.25
N ALA A 7 -19.20 -20.65 4.12
CA ALA A 7 -17.83 -20.77 3.65
C ALA A 7 -17.40 -19.55 2.83
N VAL A 8 -16.15 -19.16 3.00
CA VAL A 8 -15.49 -18.20 2.13
C VAL A 8 -14.84 -18.97 0.98
N LEU A 9 -15.26 -18.67 -0.25
CA LEU A 9 -14.75 -19.31 -1.45
C LEU A 9 -13.49 -18.63 -1.98
N TRP A 10 -13.45 -17.31 -1.85
CA TRP A 10 -12.35 -16.50 -2.36
C TRP A 10 -12.31 -15.15 -1.66
N ALA A 11 -11.10 -14.63 -1.46
CA ALA A 11 -10.88 -13.32 -0.90
C ALA A 11 -9.65 -12.68 -1.53
N GLN A 12 -9.73 -11.39 -1.82
CA GLN A 12 -8.63 -10.60 -2.37
C GLN A 12 -8.61 -9.21 -1.74
N GLY A 13 -7.39 -8.72 -1.47
CA GLY A 13 -7.15 -7.35 -1.03
C GLY A 13 -6.15 -6.66 -1.96
N ILE A 14 -6.47 -5.42 -2.37
CA ILE A 14 -5.60 -4.56 -3.17
C ILE A 14 -5.32 -3.31 -2.37
N PRO A 15 -4.05 -3.03 -1.98
CA PRO A 15 -3.72 -1.85 -1.21
C PRO A 15 -3.72 -0.60 -2.09
N ILE A 16 -4.29 0.48 -1.58
CA ILE A 16 -4.33 1.79 -2.23
C ILE A 16 -3.70 2.81 -1.27
N VAL A 17 -2.58 3.39 -1.66
CA VAL A 17 -1.93 4.46 -0.91
C VAL A 17 -2.65 5.77 -1.19
N LYS A 18 -3.02 6.50 -0.14
CA LYS A 18 -3.68 7.81 -0.22
C LYS A 18 -2.73 8.95 0.02
N SER A 19 -1.88 8.83 1.04
CA SER A 19 -0.88 9.85 1.36
C SER A 19 0.40 9.23 1.86
N VAL A 20 1.49 9.93 1.58
CA VAL A 20 2.83 9.67 2.11
C VAL A 20 3.36 11.01 2.60
N GLU A 21 3.53 11.16 3.90
CA GLU A 21 3.85 12.42 4.54
C GLU A 21 5.17 12.29 5.30
N PRO A 22 6.24 12.97 4.84
CA PRO A 22 7.47 13.05 5.61
C PRO A 22 7.27 13.94 6.82
N GLY A 23 7.81 13.53 7.95
CA GLY A 23 7.83 14.29 9.20
C GLY A 23 9.23 14.33 9.81
N GLU A 24 9.37 14.85 10.99
CA GLU A 24 10.65 14.88 11.70
C GLU A 24 11.03 13.46 12.16
N GLY A 25 12.01 12.85 11.51
CA GLY A 25 12.50 11.51 11.83
C GLY A 25 11.54 10.37 11.49
N GLN A 26 10.54 10.59 10.67
CA GLN A 26 9.52 9.59 10.33
C GLN A 26 8.87 9.84 8.98
N VAL A 27 8.21 8.80 8.46
CA VAL A 27 7.32 8.89 7.29
C VAL A 27 5.99 8.27 7.67
N LYS A 28 4.90 9.02 7.50
CA LYS A 28 3.54 8.54 7.71
C LYS A 28 2.95 8.10 6.38
N VAL A 29 2.43 6.89 6.33
CA VAL A 29 1.78 6.33 5.15
C VAL A 29 0.34 5.96 5.51
N SER A 30 -0.61 6.42 4.73
CA SER A 30 -2.01 6.09 4.93
C SER A 30 -2.69 5.66 3.64
N GLY A 31 -3.72 4.85 3.80
CA GLY A 31 -4.48 4.33 2.67
C GLY A 31 -5.60 3.40 3.10
N TYR A 32 -5.98 2.52 2.20
CA TYR A 32 -6.98 1.49 2.46
C TYR A 32 -6.68 0.25 1.62
N VAL A 33 -7.26 -0.87 2.03
CA VAL A 33 -7.21 -2.13 1.28
C VAL A 33 -8.58 -2.33 0.64
N ARG A 34 -8.66 -2.23 -0.68
CA ARG A 34 -9.88 -2.59 -1.40
C ARG A 34 -10.05 -4.09 -1.35
N SER A 35 -11.02 -4.55 -0.59
CA SER A 35 -11.25 -5.96 -0.32
C SER A 35 -12.45 -6.48 -1.05
N GLN A 36 -12.33 -7.67 -1.60
CA GLN A 36 -13.43 -8.41 -2.24
C GLN A 36 -13.47 -9.81 -1.65
N VAL A 37 -14.65 -10.25 -1.22
CA VAL A 37 -14.87 -11.56 -0.63
C VAL A 37 -16.04 -12.24 -1.33
N LEU A 38 -15.83 -13.46 -1.80
CA LEU A 38 -16.87 -14.33 -2.32
C LEU A 38 -17.16 -15.42 -1.29
N TYR A 39 -18.40 -15.54 -0.87
CA TYR A 39 -18.81 -16.51 0.15
C TYR A 39 -20.14 -17.18 -0.20
N VAL A 40 -20.39 -18.33 0.38
CA VAL A 40 -21.67 -19.05 0.29
C VAL A 40 -22.48 -18.76 1.55
N ALA A 41 -23.74 -18.41 1.38
CA ALA A 41 -24.68 -18.19 2.45
C ALA A 41 -25.39 -19.48 2.84
N ARG A 42 -25.48 -19.75 4.16
CA ARG A 42 -26.18 -20.92 4.67
C ARG A 42 -27.69 -20.86 4.38
N GLY A 43 -28.26 -22.00 3.98
CA GLY A 43 -29.69 -22.11 3.68
C GLY A 43 -30.09 -21.75 2.24
N GLU A 44 -29.09 -21.40 1.41
CA GLU A 44 -29.26 -21.22 -0.04
C GLU A 44 -28.65 -22.40 -0.82
N PRO A 45 -29.03 -22.62 -2.08
CA PRO A 45 -28.38 -23.63 -2.90
C PRO A 45 -26.86 -23.41 -2.95
N ASP A 46 -26.06 -24.47 -2.94
CA ASP A 46 -24.59 -24.42 -2.94
C ASP A 46 -23.96 -23.56 -4.07
N TRP A 47 -24.74 -23.29 -5.12
CA TRP A 47 -24.32 -22.44 -6.23
C TRP A 47 -24.57 -20.94 -6.00
N ALA A 48 -25.28 -20.55 -4.93
CA ALA A 48 -25.59 -19.16 -4.62
C ALA A 48 -24.41 -18.52 -3.87
N ALA A 49 -23.43 -18.04 -4.61
CA ALA A 49 -22.31 -17.27 -4.06
C ALA A 49 -22.67 -15.78 -3.97
N ARG A 50 -22.20 -15.12 -2.92
CA ARG A 50 -22.37 -13.68 -2.69
C ARG A 50 -21.04 -13.00 -2.64
N ALA A 51 -20.97 -11.73 -3.08
CA ALA A 51 -19.79 -10.91 -2.99
C ALA A 51 -20.02 -9.78 -1.98
N SER A 52 -18.99 -9.50 -1.20
CA SER A 52 -18.92 -8.32 -0.35
C SER A 52 -17.66 -7.50 -0.67
N ILE A 53 -17.79 -6.18 -0.58
CA ILE A 53 -16.70 -5.23 -0.82
C ILE A 53 -16.60 -4.36 0.42
N ASP A 54 -15.38 -4.24 0.94
CA ASP A 54 -15.05 -3.28 1.99
C ASP A 54 -13.65 -2.71 1.75
N ASP A 55 -13.42 -1.53 2.31
CA ASP A 55 -12.16 -0.81 2.17
C ASP A 55 -11.57 -0.49 3.56
N PRO A 56 -11.05 -1.51 4.30
CA PRO A 56 -10.43 -1.26 5.59
C PRO A 56 -9.23 -0.32 5.45
N ARG A 57 -9.17 0.68 6.34
CA ARG A 57 -8.14 1.71 6.31
C ARG A 57 -6.90 1.29 7.08
N PHE A 58 -5.76 1.76 6.64
CA PHE A 58 -4.51 1.64 7.36
C PHE A 58 -3.82 2.99 7.50
N GLU A 59 -3.10 3.14 8.59
CA GLU A 59 -2.19 4.24 8.84
C GLU A 59 -0.97 3.68 9.56
N VAL A 60 0.21 3.96 9.05
CA VAL A 60 1.47 3.52 9.64
C VAL A 60 2.45 4.67 9.71
N VAL A 61 3.14 4.77 10.84
CA VAL A 61 4.26 5.68 11.04
C VAL A 61 5.54 4.87 11.04
N ILE A 62 6.39 5.11 10.05
CA ILE A 62 7.67 4.44 9.88
C ILE A 62 8.77 5.34 10.42
N LEU A 63 9.49 4.88 11.43
CA LEU A 63 10.63 5.60 11.97
C LEU A 63 11.76 5.66 10.93
N ALA A 64 12.16 6.86 10.58
CA ALA A 64 13.16 7.15 9.55
C ALA A 64 14.08 8.30 10.00
N PRO A 65 15.04 8.03 10.89
CA PRO A 65 15.94 9.07 11.42
C PRO A 65 16.62 9.85 10.30
N GLY A 66 16.63 11.18 10.43
CA GLY A 66 17.21 12.09 9.45
C GLY A 66 16.25 12.61 8.39
N VAL A 67 15.05 12.05 8.28
CA VAL A 67 13.98 12.57 7.42
C VAL A 67 13.46 13.88 8.04
N ARG A 68 13.09 14.81 7.16
CA ARG A 68 12.50 16.12 7.49
C ARG A 68 11.19 16.33 6.74
N PRO A 69 10.32 17.22 7.21
CA PRO A 69 9.04 17.49 6.55
C PRO A 69 9.15 18.03 5.12
N ASP A 70 10.29 18.59 4.73
CA ASP A 70 10.58 19.14 3.41
C ASP A 70 11.22 18.12 2.45
N ASP A 71 11.52 16.90 2.91
CA ASP A 71 12.04 15.84 2.07
C ASP A 71 10.93 15.29 1.14
N ALA A 72 11.31 14.76 0.00
CA ALA A 72 10.38 14.02 -0.85
C ALA A 72 10.28 12.56 -0.38
N ALA A 73 9.08 12.12 -0.03
CA ALA A 73 8.84 10.76 0.42
C ALA A 73 7.93 10.00 -0.55
N THR A 74 8.24 8.73 -0.76
CA THR A 74 7.43 7.79 -1.53
C THR A 74 7.24 6.50 -0.74
N ALA A 75 6.15 5.79 -1.00
CA ALA A 75 5.91 4.49 -0.39
C ALA A 75 5.27 3.53 -1.39
N GLU A 76 5.64 2.27 -1.24
CA GLU A 76 5.02 1.13 -1.91
C GLU A 76 4.41 0.22 -0.85
N VAL A 77 3.18 -0.21 -1.08
CA VAL A 77 2.47 -1.11 -0.18
C VAL A 77 2.10 -2.38 -0.92
N THR A 78 2.49 -3.51 -0.37
CA THR A 78 2.15 -4.83 -0.90
C THR A 78 1.40 -5.64 0.14
N VAL A 79 0.49 -6.51 -0.31
CA VAL A 79 -0.21 -7.46 0.56
C VAL A 79 0.65 -8.71 0.71
N ALA A 80 1.17 -8.92 1.91
CA ALA A 80 1.92 -10.13 2.24
C ALA A 80 0.99 -11.30 2.53
N HIS A 81 -0.15 -11.03 3.16
CA HIS A 81 -1.20 -12.00 3.43
C HIS A 81 -2.57 -11.32 3.43
N PHE A 82 -3.58 -11.99 2.90
CA PHE A 82 -4.97 -11.57 2.97
C PHE A 82 -5.84 -12.79 3.24
N GLY A 83 -6.72 -12.68 4.25
CA GLY A 83 -7.64 -13.73 4.62
C GLY A 83 -9.02 -13.18 4.96
N ALA A 84 -10.03 -14.01 4.80
CA ALA A 84 -11.38 -13.75 5.24
C ALA A 84 -11.93 -15.01 5.88
N GLU A 85 -12.51 -14.90 7.06
CA GLU A 85 -13.08 -15.99 7.81
C GLU A 85 -14.49 -15.66 8.28
N SER A 86 -15.37 -16.66 8.31
CA SER A 86 -16.69 -16.52 8.91
C SER A 86 -16.55 -16.67 10.43
N THR A 87 -16.86 -15.61 11.17
CA THR A 87 -16.75 -15.58 12.64
C THR A 87 -18.11 -15.64 13.34
N GLY A 88 -19.18 -15.60 12.57
CA GLY A 88 -20.55 -15.67 13.12
C GLY A 88 -21.58 -15.87 12.01
N ALA A 89 -22.84 -15.92 12.42
CA ALA A 89 -23.95 -16.17 11.53
C ALA A 89 -24.00 -15.20 10.34
N ARG A 90 -23.57 -13.95 10.57
CA ARG A 90 -23.67 -12.85 9.60
C ARG A 90 -22.45 -11.93 9.63
N THR A 91 -21.31 -12.45 10.03
CA THR A 91 -20.08 -11.70 10.16
C THR A 91 -18.92 -12.41 9.48
N LEU A 92 -18.17 -11.64 8.72
CA LEU A 92 -16.88 -12.02 8.14
C LEU A 92 -15.79 -11.19 8.79
N GLN A 93 -14.72 -11.83 9.22
CA GLN A 93 -13.50 -11.18 9.66
C GLN A 93 -12.52 -11.12 8.50
N LEU A 94 -12.12 -9.92 8.11
CA LEU A 94 -11.04 -9.70 7.16
C LEU A 94 -9.74 -9.46 7.92
N THR A 95 -8.65 -10.03 7.44
CA THR A 95 -7.30 -9.79 7.98
C THR A 95 -6.34 -9.60 6.81
N ALA A 96 -5.60 -8.52 6.83
CA ALA A 96 -4.56 -8.25 5.86
C ALA A 96 -3.24 -7.95 6.57
N THR A 97 -2.15 -8.57 6.13
CA THR A 97 -0.80 -8.19 6.51
C THR A 97 -0.19 -7.43 5.34
N LEU A 98 0.17 -6.17 5.58
CA LEU A 98 0.74 -5.28 4.59
C LEU A 98 2.24 -5.11 4.84
N ALA A 99 3.04 -5.17 3.79
CA ALA A 99 4.42 -4.71 3.80
C ALA A 99 4.46 -3.30 3.21
N VAL A 100 4.86 -2.33 4.00
CA VAL A 100 4.94 -0.91 3.63
C VAL A 100 6.40 -0.52 3.52
N ALA A 101 6.88 -0.31 2.30
CA ALA A 101 8.23 0.16 2.02
C ALA A 101 8.18 1.66 1.73
N ALA A 102 8.83 2.45 2.57
CA ALA A 102 8.93 3.89 2.40
C ALA A 102 10.38 4.32 2.20
N GLN A 103 10.57 5.32 1.35
CA GLN A 103 11.85 5.99 1.14
C GLN A 103 11.68 7.50 1.14
N ALA A 104 12.70 8.20 1.62
CA ALA A 104 12.78 9.65 1.60
C ALA A 104 14.08 10.10 0.95
N VAL A 105 13.98 11.09 0.08
CA VAL A 105 15.10 11.69 -0.62
C VAL A 105 15.13 13.20 -0.38
N ARG A 106 16.31 13.76 -0.31
CA ARG A 106 16.54 15.20 -0.20
C ARG A 106 17.27 15.70 -1.43
N GLU A 107 16.73 16.73 -2.03
CA GLU A 107 17.41 17.47 -3.07
C GLU A 107 18.50 18.34 -2.45
N THR A 108 19.72 18.21 -2.95
CA THR A 108 20.86 18.98 -2.49
C THR A 108 21.57 19.58 -3.71
N VAL A 109 21.79 20.87 -3.65
CA VAL A 109 22.60 21.58 -4.68
C VAL A 109 24.05 21.61 -4.22
N VAL A 110 24.94 21.11 -5.04
CA VAL A 110 26.38 21.11 -4.79
C VAL A 110 27.12 21.75 -5.93
N ASP A 111 28.21 22.44 -5.62
CA ASP A 111 29.14 22.94 -6.60
C ASP A 111 30.05 21.78 -7.04
N ALA A 112 29.94 21.40 -8.29
CA ALA A 112 30.76 20.35 -8.88
C ALA A 112 31.77 20.91 -9.85
N ALA A 113 33.02 20.56 -9.73
CA ALA A 113 34.03 20.87 -10.71
C ALA A 113 33.76 20.09 -11.99
N VAL A 114 33.34 20.75 -13.06
CA VAL A 114 32.99 20.12 -14.34
C VAL A 114 34.15 20.16 -15.33
N ALA A 115 35.11 21.09 -15.13
CA ALA A 115 36.30 21.21 -15.97
C ALA A 115 37.45 21.82 -15.17
N ALA A 116 38.66 21.36 -15.47
CA ALA A 116 39.89 21.97 -14.99
C ALA A 116 40.81 22.23 -16.18
N GLN A 117 41.30 23.44 -16.31
CA GLN A 117 42.22 23.84 -17.41
C GLN A 117 43.53 24.33 -16.81
N ALA A 118 44.62 23.73 -17.22
CA ALA A 118 45.96 24.21 -16.91
C ALA A 118 46.40 25.23 -17.94
N THR A 119 46.69 26.46 -17.52
CA THR A 119 47.30 27.50 -18.32
C THR A 119 48.74 27.70 -17.92
N GLY A 120 49.63 27.95 -18.89
CA GLY A 120 51.10 27.95 -18.72
C GLY A 120 51.58 28.58 -17.41
N GLY A 121 52.44 27.83 -16.69
CA GLY A 121 53.06 28.28 -15.45
C GLY A 121 52.24 28.03 -14.18
N SER A 122 51.87 26.80 -13.92
CA SER A 122 51.29 26.34 -12.61
C SER A 122 49.96 26.95 -12.18
N ARG A 123 49.20 27.57 -13.04
CA ARG A 123 47.87 28.08 -12.75
C ARG A 123 46.81 27.08 -13.26
N ILE A 124 46.01 26.56 -12.33
CA ILE A 124 44.86 25.71 -12.66
C ILE A 124 43.60 26.53 -12.46
N THR A 125 42.78 26.64 -13.54
CA THR A 125 41.44 27.22 -13.44
C THR A 125 40.42 26.12 -13.38
N VAL A 126 39.58 26.13 -12.35
CA VAL A 126 38.50 25.16 -12.14
C VAL A 126 37.19 25.85 -12.48
N HIS A 127 36.42 25.24 -13.37
CA HIS A 127 35.03 25.62 -13.63
C HIS A 127 34.13 24.78 -12.79
N ALA A 128 33.34 25.40 -11.94
CA ALA A 128 32.33 24.74 -11.10
C ALA A 128 30.94 25.14 -11.61
N GLU A 129 30.03 24.17 -11.59
CA GLU A 129 28.63 24.37 -11.91
C GLU A 129 27.78 23.82 -10.73
N ASN A 130 26.61 24.44 -10.51
CA ASN A 130 25.65 23.97 -9.55
C ASN A 130 24.96 22.72 -10.11
N VAL A 131 25.11 21.61 -9.42
CA VAL A 131 24.49 20.34 -9.75
C VAL A 131 23.48 19.95 -8.67
N THR A 132 22.27 19.65 -9.09
CA THR A 132 21.24 19.13 -8.20
C THR A 132 21.36 17.62 -8.07
N LEU A 133 21.52 17.14 -6.84
CA LEU A 133 21.63 15.72 -6.51
C LEU A 133 20.49 15.30 -5.58
N ASN A 134 19.90 14.14 -5.85
CA ASN A 134 18.96 13.50 -4.96
C ASN A 134 19.72 12.54 -4.02
N ARG A 135 19.74 12.87 -2.75
CA ARG A 135 20.35 12.05 -1.71
C ARG A 135 19.28 11.20 -1.01
N LEU A 136 19.47 9.89 -1.01
CA LEU A 136 18.65 8.99 -0.20
C LEU A 136 18.94 9.26 1.29
N ILE A 137 17.91 9.62 2.05
CA ILE A 137 17.97 9.89 3.47
C ILE A 137 17.63 8.62 4.26
N ALA A 138 16.55 7.95 3.87
CA ALA A 138 16.12 6.72 4.52
C ALA A 138 15.36 5.82 3.54
N ALA A 139 15.50 4.51 3.75
CA ALA A 139 14.65 3.48 3.16
C ALA A 139 14.32 2.47 4.26
N ARG A 140 13.05 2.22 4.50
CA ARG A 140 12.54 1.36 5.58
C ARG A 140 11.34 0.56 5.10
N THR A 141 11.19 -0.63 5.65
CA THR A 141 10.02 -1.48 5.43
C THR A 141 9.44 -1.88 6.78
N GLU A 142 8.14 -1.71 6.93
CA GLU A 142 7.37 -2.11 8.10
C GLU A 142 6.24 -3.04 7.69
N HIS A 143 5.86 -3.95 8.60
CA HIS A 143 4.72 -4.83 8.42
C HIS A 143 3.59 -4.38 9.34
N VAL A 144 2.40 -4.26 8.77
CA VAL A 144 1.21 -3.78 9.47
C VAL A 144 0.08 -4.77 9.28
N GLU A 145 -0.58 -5.14 10.36
CA GLU A 145 -1.80 -5.93 10.32
C GLU A 145 -3.02 -4.99 10.32
N VAL A 146 -3.94 -5.27 9.41
CA VAL A 146 -5.22 -4.58 9.29
C VAL A 146 -6.33 -5.61 9.41
N GLY A 147 -7.26 -5.36 10.31
CA GLY A 147 -8.43 -6.21 10.52
C GLY A 147 -9.71 -5.40 10.41
N GLU A 148 -10.74 -5.98 9.80
CA GLU A 148 -12.07 -5.39 9.70
C GLU A 148 -13.12 -6.48 9.86
N THR A 149 -14.23 -6.14 10.53
CA THR A 149 -15.38 -7.03 10.68
C THR A 149 -16.50 -6.55 9.78
N LEU A 150 -16.88 -7.39 8.83
CA LEU A 150 -17.96 -7.12 7.88
C LEU A 150 -19.26 -7.72 8.38
N GLY A 151 -20.30 -6.90 8.49
CA GLY A 151 -21.68 -7.36 8.60
C GLY A 151 -22.25 -7.76 7.25
N ILE A 152 -22.87 -8.94 7.15
CA ILE A 152 -23.59 -9.36 5.94
C ILE A 152 -24.99 -8.79 5.99
N PRO A 153 -25.35 -7.85 5.09
CA PRO A 153 -26.69 -7.26 5.09
C PRO A 153 -27.76 -8.28 4.68
N GLU A 154 -28.98 -8.08 5.21
CA GLU A 154 -30.15 -8.87 4.79
C GLU A 154 -30.49 -8.55 3.33
N GLY A 155 -30.74 -9.60 2.56
CA GLY A 155 -31.31 -9.45 1.21
C GLY A 155 -30.35 -8.98 0.12
N ASN A 156 -29.04 -9.18 0.26
CA ASN A 156 -28.12 -8.94 -0.84
C ASN A 156 -28.48 -9.84 -2.03
N PRO A 157 -28.83 -9.28 -3.22
CA PRO A 157 -29.10 -10.11 -4.37
C PRO A 157 -27.84 -10.92 -4.76
N PRO A 158 -28.00 -12.12 -5.31
CA PRO A 158 -26.87 -12.86 -5.83
C PRO A 158 -26.14 -11.99 -6.85
N CYS A 159 -24.84 -11.73 -6.64
CA CYS A 159 -24.02 -11.08 -7.66
C CYS A 159 -23.94 -12.00 -8.88
N ALA A 160 -24.35 -11.49 -10.02
CA ALA A 160 -23.98 -12.09 -11.29
C ALA A 160 -22.44 -12.09 -11.36
N LEU A 161 -21.83 -13.26 -11.37
CA LEU A 161 -20.41 -13.43 -11.63
C LEU A 161 -20.15 -12.93 -13.05
N ASP A 162 -19.71 -11.70 -13.19
CA ASP A 162 -19.05 -11.26 -14.42
C ASP A 162 -17.70 -11.96 -14.49
N ALA A 163 -17.71 -13.20 -14.95
CA ALA A 163 -16.51 -13.93 -15.29
C ALA A 163 -15.91 -13.28 -16.55
N ARG A 164 -15.25 -12.15 -16.39
CA ARG A 164 -14.29 -11.67 -17.36
C ARG A 164 -13.10 -12.61 -17.29
N SER A 165 -13.16 -13.68 -18.07
CA SER A 165 -11.97 -14.44 -18.41
C SER A 165 -10.98 -13.47 -19.05
N SER A 166 -9.95 -13.08 -18.29
CA SER A 166 -8.74 -12.54 -18.90
C SER A 166 -8.10 -13.68 -19.66
N GLY A 167 -8.44 -13.80 -20.95
CA GLY A 167 -7.74 -14.66 -21.87
C GLY A 167 -6.32 -14.15 -21.97
N VAL A 168 -5.40 -14.91 -21.43
CA VAL A 168 -3.98 -14.82 -21.78
C VAL A 168 -3.86 -15.51 -23.14
N ALA A 169 -3.59 -14.71 -24.16
CA ALA A 169 -3.10 -15.20 -25.45
C ALA A 169 -1.57 -15.26 -25.40
#